data_f14a7b3766fc18b92c6760dd7f732c97
#
_entry.id   f14a7b3766fc18b92c6760dd7f732c97
#
_cell.length_a   1.000
_cell.length_b   1.000
_cell.length_c   1.000
_cell.angle_alpha   90.00
_cell.angle_beta   90.00
_cell.angle_gamma   90.00
#
_symmetry.space_group_name_H-M   'P 1'
#
loop_
_entity.id
_entity.type
_entity.pdbx_description
1 polymer ?
#
loop_
_entity_poly.entity_id
_entity_poly.type
_entity_poly.pdbx_seq_one_letter_code
_entity_poly.pdbx_strand_id
1 'polypeptide(L)'
;MKGVSPLIASVLLIAITMTLAAILASFVSSYTQQQLSNLPTCVGGTVTFTTGDYPRLDGNNIVAIIDVNNVDLSGFKIEAINSSTDVTTIIATGATSILAGSSGTIRADFTGYGLAVGDRARVVAGNCPDVRTTWVSLK
;
A
#
# COMPACT_ATOMS: atom_id res chain seq x y z
N MET A 1 -36.15 -37.98 43.14
CA MET A 1 -35.40 -37.55 42.01
C MET A 1 -33.91 -37.63 42.31
N LYS A 2 -33.20 -38.54 41.66
CA LYS A 2 -31.73 -38.60 41.82
C LYS A 2 -31.12 -37.48 41.00
N GLY A 3 -30.59 -36.45 41.65
CA GLY A 3 -29.91 -35.37 41.00
C GLY A 3 -28.71 -35.89 40.21
N VAL A 4 -28.50 -35.36 39.01
CA VAL A 4 -27.30 -35.60 38.22
C VAL A 4 -26.10 -35.29 39.13
N SER A 5 -25.21 -36.27 39.29
CA SER A 5 -24.05 -36.11 40.18
C SER A 5 -23.29 -34.86 39.81
N PRO A 6 -22.90 -33.99 40.77
CA PRO A 6 -22.14 -32.78 40.49
C PRO A 6 -20.88 -33.05 39.68
N LEU A 7 -20.36 -34.25 39.73
CA LEU A 7 -19.18 -34.70 39.01
C LEU A 7 -19.46 -34.81 37.51
N ILE A 8 -20.64 -35.24 37.09
CA ILE A 8 -21.01 -35.33 35.66
C ILE A 8 -21.18 -33.90 35.09
N ALA A 9 -21.79 -33.01 35.87
CA ALA A 9 -21.95 -31.61 35.44
C ALA A 9 -20.62 -30.90 35.27
N SER A 10 -19.66 -31.13 36.16
CA SER A 10 -18.31 -30.53 36.03
C SER A 10 -17.53 -31.08 34.83
N VAL A 11 -17.62 -32.38 34.56
CA VAL A 11 -16.95 -32.99 33.39
C VAL A 11 -17.56 -32.48 32.08
N LEU A 12 -18.88 -32.35 32.00
CA LEU A 12 -19.55 -31.79 30.84
C LEU A 12 -19.16 -30.32 30.60
N LEU A 13 -19.07 -29.53 31.67
CA LEU A 13 -18.66 -28.15 31.59
C LEU A 13 -17.25 -28.02 31.05
N ILE A 14 -16.31 -28.82 31.56
CA ILE A 14 -14.92 -28.83 31.08
C ILE A 14 -14.83 -29.25 29.61
N ALA A 15 -15.58 -30.30 29.23
CA ALA A 15 -15.59 -30.76 27.83
C ALA A 15 -16.10 -29.68 26.88
N ILE A 16 -17.17 -28.97 27.21
CA ILE A 16 -17.73 -27.90 26.41
C ILE A 16 -16.76 -26.72 26.35
N THR A 17 -16.16 -26.33 27.46
CA THR A 17 -15.21 -25.19 27.45
C THR A 17 -13.95 -25.49 26.65
N MET A 18 -13.44 -26.73 26.72
CA MET A 18 -12.28 -27.13 25.89
C MET A 18 -12.60 -27.13 24.39
N THR A 19 -13.79 -27.63 24.01
CA THR A 19 -14.18 -27.61 22.60
C THR A 19 -14.36 -26.20 22.05
N LEU A 20 -14.99 -25.30 22.81
CA LEU A 20 -15.14 -23.90 22.46
C LEU A 20 -13.78 -23.19 22.35
N ALA A 21 -12.89 -23.44 23.31
CA ALA A 21 -11.54 -22.88 23.29
C ALA A 21 -10.74 -23.33 22.05
N ALA A 22 -10.84 -24.60 21.67
CA ALA A 22 -10.17 -25.13 20.48
C ALA A 22 -10.70 -24.48 19.19
N ILE A 23 -12.03 -24.30 19.07
CA ILE A 23 -12.65 -23.65 17.90
C ILE A 23 -12.20 -22.18 17.82
N LEU A 24 -12.24 -21.46 18.95
CA LEU A 24 -11.80 -20.06 18.99
C LEU A 24 -10.32 -19.92 18.66
N ALA A 25 -9.46 -20.78 19.18
CA ALA A 25 -8.03 -20.77 18.90
C ALA A 25 -7.76 -20.98 17.40
N SER A 26 -8.45 -21.92 16.77
CA SER A 26 -8.36 -22.17 15.32
C SER A 26 -8.82 -20.96 14.51
N PHE A 27 -9.93 -20.36 14.89
CA PHE A 27 -10.48 -19.18 14.20
C PHE A 27 -9.53 -17.97 14.31
N VAL A 28 -9.04 -17.67 15.52
CA VAL A 28 -8.10 -16.58 15.77
C VAL A 28 -6.81 -16.79 15.01
N SER A 29 -6.26 -18.01 14.99
CA SER A 29 -5.05 -18.34 14.25
C SER A 29 -5.24 -18.11 12.74
N SER A 30 -6.33 -18.57 12.15
CA SER A 30 -6.62 -18.37 10.73
C SER A 30 -6.81 -16.90 10.37
N TYR A 31 -7.52 -16.17 11.21
CA TYR A 31 -7.76 -14.75 11.02
C TYR A 31 -6.46 -13.93 11.12
N THR A 32 -5.63 -14.25 12.12
CA THR A 32 -4.33 -13.58 12.30
C THR A 32 -3.38 -13.84 11.13
N GLN A 33 -3.34 -15.08 10.61
CA GLN A 33 -2.52 -15.40 9.45
C GLN A 33 -2.97 -14.65 8.18
N GLN A 34 -4.28 -14.53 7.96
CA GLN A 34 -4.81 -13.73 6.84
C GLN A 34 -4.48 -12.25 6.98
N GLN A 35 -4.55 -11.70 8.17
CA GLN A 35 -4.16 -10.31 8.42
C GLN A 35 -2.65 -10.10 8.23
N LEU A 36 -1.83 -11.02 8.73
CA LEU A 36 -0.37 -10.94 8.59
C LEU A 36 0.11 -11.13 7.15
N SER A 37 -0.55 -11.96 6.34
CA SER A 37 -0.20 -12.11 4.92
C SER A 37 -0.49 -10.86 4.08
N ASN A 38 -1.42 -10.01 4.54
CA ASN A 38 -1.78 -8.77 3.86
C ASN A 38 -1.04 -7.52 4.38
N LEU A 39 -0.35 -7.62 5.52
CA LEU A 39 0.27 -6.48 6.18
C LEU A 39 1.78 -6.25 5.93
N PRO A 40 2.64 -7.25 5.64
CA PRO A 40 4.06 -7.02 5.91
C PRO A 40 4.86 -6.48 4.74
N THR A 41 4.34 -6.46 3.53
CA THR A 41 5.15 -6.09 2.36
C THR A 41 5.47 -4.59 2.30
N CYS A 42 4.67 -3.77 2.99
CA CYS A 42 4.76 -2.32 2.88
C CYS A 42 5.28 -1.61 4.14
N VAL A 43 5.47 -2.36 5.24
CA VAL A 43 5.89 -1.75 6.52
C VAL A 43 7.32 -1.22 6.43
N GLY A 44 7.48 0.06 6.71
CA GLY A 44 8.77 0.75 6.63
C GLY A 44 9.23 1.10 5.22
N GLY A 45 8.45 0.74 4.18
CA GLY A 45 8.74 1.16 2.81
C GLY A 45 8.63 2.67 2.67
N THR A 46 9.59 3.27 1.98
CA THR A 46 9.56 4.68 1.64
C THR A 46 9.90 4.88 0.16
N VAL A 47 9.25 5.88 -0.43
CA VAL A 47 9.56 6.36 -1.76
C VAL A 47 9.77 7.86 -1.72
N THR A 48 10.86 8.32 -2.29
CA THR A 48 11.21 9.73 -2.36
C THR A 48 11.64 10.10 -3.78
N PHE A 49 11.46 11.35 -4.15
CA PHE A 49 12.07 11.83 -5.39
C PHE A 49 13.57 11.97 -5.17
N THR A 50 14.35 11.49 -6.15
CA THR A 50 15.80 11.72 -6.17
C THR A 50 16.06 13.22 -6.21
N THR A 51 17.11 13.66 -5.53
CA THR A 51 17.52 15.06 -5.50
C THR A 51 17.88 15.55 -6.91
N GLY A 52 17.22 16.61 -7.37
CA GLY A 52 17.42 17.18 -8.70
C GLY A 52 16.14 17.84 -9.24
N ASP A 53 15.99 17.84 -10.56
CA ASP A 53 14.91 18.49 -11.28
C ASP A 53 13.68 17.58 -11.49
N TYR A 54 13.36 16.72 -10.54
CA TYR A 54 12.24 15.80 -10.65
C TYR A 54 11.19 16.05 -9.56
N PRO A 55 9.89 15.81 -9.84
CA PRO A 55 9.29 15.42 -11.13
C PRO A 55 9.33 16.56 -12.16
N ARG A 56 9.53 16.21 -13.41
CA ARG A 56 9.55 17.20 -14.51
C ARG A 56 8.54 16.86 -15.60
N LEU A 57 8.09 17.90 -16.28
CA LEU A 57 7.26 17.79 -17.46
C LEU A 57 8.14 17.71 -18.72
N ASP A 58 8.03 16.62 -19.47
CA ASP A 58 8.73 16.39 -20.73
C ASP A 58 7.68 16.26 -21.85
N GLY A 59 7.36 17.39 -22.47
CA GLY A 59 6.20 17.47 -23.35
C GLY A 59 4.89 17.22 -22.61
N ASN A 60 4.20 16.15 -22.94
CA ASN A 60 2.98 15.72 -22.25
C ASN A 60 3.23 14.60 -21.21
N ASN A 61 4.49 14.19 -21.04
CA ASN A 61 4.84 13.14 -20.08
C ASN A 61 5.36 13.74 -18.79
N ILE A 62 4.94 13.17 -17.68
CA ILE A 62 5.62 13.39 -16.40
C ILE A 62 6.70 12.33 -16.25
N VAL A 63 7.93 12.78 -16.06
CA VAL A 63 9.07 11.92 -15.76
C VAL A 63 9.49 12.15 -14.32
N ALA A 64 9.64 11.08 -13.57
CA ALA A 64 10.11 11.12 -12.20
C ALA A 64 11.21 10.08 -11.98
N ILE A 65 12.26 10.48 -11.28
CA ILE A 65 13.25 9.55 -10.73
C ILE A 65 12.96 9.42 -9.24
N ILE A 66 12.77 8.20 -8.80
CA ILE A 66 12.42 7.89 -7.41
C ILE A 66 13.43 6.93 -6.81
N ASP A 67 13.68 7.13 -5.53
CA ASP A 67 14.47 6.24 -4.68
C ASP A 67 13.51 5.43 -3.81
N VAL A 68 13.68 4.12 -3.82
CA VAL A 68 12.86 3.16 -3.07
C VAL A 68 13.72 2.58 -1.96
N ASN A 69 13.23 2.59 -0.73
CA ASN A 69 13.94 2.05 0.42
C ASN A 69 13.10 1.03 1.18
N ASN A 70 13.78 0.08 1.79
CA ASN A 70 13.31 -0.94 2.71
C ASN A 70 12.38 -2.02 2.13
N VAL A 71 11.65 -1.74 1.04
CA VAL A 71 10.66 -2.66 0.47
C VAL A 71 10.66 -2.54 -1.04
N ASP A 72 10.54 -3.68 -1.74
CA ASP A 72 10.38 -3.69 -3.19
C ASP A 72 9.00 -3.14 -3.58
N LEU A 73 9.01 -2.13 -4.44
CA LEU A 73 7.79 -1.46 -4.88
C LEU A 73 7.53 -1.70 -6.36
N SER A 74 6.24 -1.80 -6.71
CA SER A 74 5.82 -2.04 -8.10
C SER A 74 4.47 -1.40 -8.40
N GLY A 75 4.13 -1.37 -9.71
CA GLY A 75 2.84 -0.87 -10.17
C GLY A 75 2.65 0.62 -9.90
N PHE A 76 3.70 1.40 -10.03
CA PHE A 76 3.68 2.83 -9.73
C PHE A 76 2.60 3.58 -10.51
N LYS A 77 2.04 4.58 -9.86
CA LYS A 77 1.10 5.55 -10.44
C LYS A 77 1.62 6.94 -10.19
N ILE A 78 1.46 7.81 -11.15
CA ILE A 78 1.68 9.24 -10.97
C ILE A 78 0.32 9.91 -10.82
N GLU A 79 0.16 10.63 -9.73
CA GLU A 79 -0.97 11.50 -9.48
C GLU A 79 -0.53 12.93 -9.74
N ALA A 80 -1.25 13.66 -10.57
CA ALA A 80 -0.98 15.05 -10.87
C ALA A 80 -2.21 15.91 -10.62
N ILE A 81 -2.00 17.11 -10.10
CA ILE A 81 -3.04 18.12 -9.88
C ILE A 81 -2.77 19.28 -10.83
N ASN A 82 -3.73 19.54 -11.72
CA ASN A 82 -3.74 20.75 -12.52
C ASN A 82 -4.18 21.93 -11.65
N SER A 83 -3.27 22.86 -11.40
CA SER A 83 -3.50 24.00 -10.51
C SER A 83 -4.57 24.97 -11.03
N SER A 84 -4.86 24.96 -12.33
CA SER A 84 -5.85 25.84 -12.95
C SER A 84 -7.28 25.31 -12.80
N THR A 85 -7.45 23.99 -12.78
CA THR A 85 -8.76 23.31 -12.73
C THR A 85 -9.04 22.60 -11.41
N ASP A 86 -8.03 22.47 -10.55
CA ASP A 86 -8.04 21.71 -9.30
C ASP A 86 -8.45 20.23 -9.50
N VAL A 87 -8.19 19.70 -10.69
CA VAL A 87 -8.51 18.31 -11.04
C VAL A 87 -7.30 17.43 -10.78
N THR A 88 -7.51 16.37 -10.02
CA THR A 88 -6.49 15.33 -9.80
C THR A 88 -6.64 14.24 -10.85
N THR A 89 -5.57 13.97 -11.58
CA THR A 89 -5.50 12.87 -12.56
C THR A 89 -4.51 11.83 -12.09
N ILE A 90 -4.86 10.56 -12.25
CA ILE A 90 -4.04 9.41 -11.83
C ILE A 90 -3.76 8.56 -13.06
N ILE A 91 -2.48 8.39 -13.39
CA ILE A 91 -2.06 7.54 -14.52
C ILE A 91 -1.08 6.47 -14.04
N ALA A 92 -1.33 5.23 -14.45
CA ALA A 92 -0.42 4.12 -14.21
C ALA A 92 0.82 4.24 -15.09
N THR A 93 1.98 3.95 -14.52
CA THR A 93 3.29 4.06 -15.22
C THR A 93 3.75 2.75 -15.85
N GLY A 94 2.87 1.82 -16.08
CA GLY A 94 3.26 0.46 -16.48
C GLY A 94 3.81 -0.37 -15.31
N ALA A 95 4.15 -1.61 -15.61
CA ALA A 95 4.61 -2.59 -14.61
C ALA A 95 6.10 -2.44 -14.31
N THR A 96 6.53 -1.29 -13.81
CA THR A 96 7.91 -1.10 -13.37
C THR A 96 8.03 -1.53 -11.91
N SER A 97 8.95 -2.45 -11.64
CA SER A 97 9.32 -2.85 -10.28
C SER A 97 10.67 -2.23 -9.96
N ILE A 98 10.80 -1.64 -8.78
CA ILE A 98 12.04 -1.06 -8.27
C ILE A 98 12.35 -1.75 -6.94
N LEU A 99 13.55 -2.30 -6.84
CA LEU A 99 14.00 -3.02 -5.65
C LEU A 99 14.34 -2.04 -4.52
N ALA A 100 14.23 -2.52 -3.30
CA ALA A 100 14.65 -1.79 -2.11
C ALA A 100 16.12 -1.36 -2.20
N GLY A 101 16.40 -0.11 -1.86
CA GLY A 101 17.75 0.49 -1.97
C GLY A 101 18.14 0.91 -3.39
N SER A 102 17.23 0.87 -4.35
CA SER A 102 17.50 1.24 -5.74
C SER A 102 16.70 2.45 -6.16
N SER A 103 17.21 3.16 -7.17
CA SER A 103 16.51 4.25 -7.84
C SER A 103 15.95 3.76 -9.18
N GLY A 104 14.83 4.34 -9.59
CA GLY A 104 14.24 4.03 -10.87
C GLY A 104 13.56 5.23 -11.51
N THR A 105 13.52 5.22 -12.84
CA THR A 105 12.80 6.24 -13.60
C THR A 105 11.42 5.72 -13.96
N ILE A 106 10.41 6.50 -13.64
CA ILE A 106 9.02 6.24 -14.02
C ILE A 106 8.52 7.35 -14.93
N ARG A 107 7.66 6.98 -15.86
CA ARG A 107 7.08 7.91 -16.85
C ARG A 107 5.60 7.62 -17.01
N ALA A 108 4.80 8.68 -17.10
CA ALA A 108 3.38 8.58 -17.39
C ALA A 108 2.97 9.62 -18.41
N ASP A 109 2.11 9.24 -19.34
CA ASP A 109 1.59 10.11 -20.40
C ASP A 109 0.34 10.82 -19.92
N PHE A 110 0.39 12.13 -19.83
CA PHE A 110 -0.71 13.02 -19.46
C PHE A 110 -1.24 13.83 -20.64
N THR A 111 -1.18 13.29 -21.85
CA THR A 111 -1.73 13.93 -23.05
C THR A 111 -3.22 14.24 -22.85
N GLY A 112 -3.62 15.47 -23.10
CA GLY A 112 -5.00 15.92 -22.98
C GLY A 112 -5.42 16.43 -21.60
N TYR A 113 -4.55 16.37 -20.59
CA TYR A 113 -4.88 16.84 -19.24
C TYR A 113 -4.44 18.27 -18.94
N GLY A 114 -3.74 18.92 -19.90
CA GLY A 114 -3.40 20.34 -19.82
C GLY A 114 -2.47 20.69 -18.65
N LEU A 115 -1.60 19.78 -18.28
CA LEU A 115 -0.63 20.03 -17.20
C LEU A 115 0.45 21.02 -17.66
N ALA A 116 0.92 21.83 -16.74
CA ALA A 116 1.93 22.85 -16.94
C ALA A 116 3.02 22.79 -15.86
N VAL A 117 4.14 23.44 -16.14
CA VAL A 117 5.16 23.67 -15.11
C VAL A 117 4.56 24.48 -13.96
N GLY A 118 4.80 24.01 -12.73
CA GLY A 118 4.18 24.57 -11.52
C GLY A 118 3.01 23.75 -10.98
N ASP A 119 2.36 22.91 -11.80
CA ASP A 119 1.40 21.93 -11.32
C ASP A 119 2.07 20.93 -10.40
N ARG A 120 1.29 20.24 -9.56
CA ARG A 120 1.85 19.34 -8.54
C ARG A 120 1.68 17.90 -8.93
N ALA A 121 2.70 17.10 -8.64
CA ALA A 121 2.65 15.66 -8.83
C ALA A 121 3.20 14.91 -7.62
N ARG A 122 2.75 13.67 -7.47
CA ARG A 122 3.32 12.69 -6.53
C ARG A 122 3.28 11.30 -7.13
N VAL A 123 4.09 10.42 -6.58
CA VAL A 123 4.14 9.01 -6.96
C VAL A 123 3.56 8.17 -5.85
N VAL A 124 2.78 7.16 -6.24
CA VAL A 124 2.15 6.18 -5.35
C VAL A 124 2.54 4.78 -5.83
N ALA A 125 2.96 3.92 -4.93
CA ALA A 125 3.23 2.52 -5.25
C ALA A 125 1.92 1.72 -5.33
N GLY A 126 1.75 0.92 -6.39
CA GLY A 126 0.52 0.16 -6.60
C GLY A 126 0.35 -1.01 -5.64
N ASN A 127 1.45 -1.72 -5.33
CA ASN A 127 1.43 -2.79 -4.34
C ASN A 127 1.41 -2.31 -2.89
N CYS A 128 1.73 -1.02 -2.64
CA CYS A 128 1.78 -0.40 -1.33
C CYS A 128 1.17 1.02 -1.38
N PRO A 129 -0.16 1.17 -1.42
CA PRO A 129 -0.81 2.48 -1.66
C PRO A 129 -0.51 3.55 -0.60
N ASP A 130 -0.11 3.12 0.61
CA ASP A 130 0.29 4.04 1.68
C ASP A 130 1.72 4.58 1.49
N VAL A 131 2.52 3.90 0.67
CA VAL A 131 3.88 4.32 0.30
C VAL A 131 3.80 5.26 -0.89
N ARG A 132 3.96 6.55 -0.61
CA ARG A 132 3.84 7.63 -1.60
C ARG A 132 4.80 8.76 -1.30
N THR A 133 5.18 9.50 -2.34
CA THR A 133 5.97 10.73 -2.17
C THR A 133 5.11 11.88 -1.64
N THR A 134 5.76 12.91 -1.18
CA THR A 134 5.10 14.21 -0.97
C THR A 134 4.71 14.85 -2.30
N TRP A 135 3.77 15.79 -2.28
CA TRP A 135 3.43 16.60 -3.44
C TRP A 135 4.58 17.55 -3.78
N VAL A 136 5.04 17.54 -5.01
CA VAL A 136 6.12 18.41 -5.51
C VAL A 136 5.67 19.08 -6.80
N SER A 137 6.07 20.33 -7.00
CA SER A 137 5.76 21.05 -8.24
C SER A 137 6.56 20.52 -9.42
N LEU A 138 5.88 20.40 -10.57
CA LEU A 138 6.49 20.03 -11.84
C LEU A 138 7.45 21.14 -12.32
N LYS A 139 8.59 20.71 -12.82
CA LYS A 139 9.63 21.57 -13.38
C LYS A 139 9.74 21.39 -14.89
#